data_483950c6418083b9fcf6c76709c7706a
#
_entry.id   483950c6418083b9fcf6c76709c7706a
#
_cell.length_a   1.000
_cell.length_b   1.000
_cell.length_c   1.000
_cell.angle_alpha   90.00
_cell.angle_beta   90.00
_cell.angle_gamma   90.00
#
_symmetry.space_group_name_H-M   'P 1'
#
loop_
_entity.id
_entity.type
_entity.pdbx_description
1 polymer ?
#
loop_
_entity_poly.entity_id
_entity_poly.type
_entity_poly.pdbx_seq_one_letter_code
_entity_poly.pdbx_strand_id
1 'polypeptide(L)'
;KQFLVKTLEEIRNLSYSLRPPMLDELGLVPTIESYSKDFSAMTKIAVNIKSNLKDEKVRPNLELSLYRMVQEALTNVVKHSKAKTVQINICHEDSKLVLSIEDDGKGFDTEKMSCDKVEEHGIGLLGMRERFASAGADFQVYSKKGKGTKLIVKC
;
A
#
# COMPACT_ATOMS: atom_id res chain seq x y z
N LYS A 1 -1.97 29.10 -10.10
CA LYS A 1 -0.94 28.07 -9.83
C LYS A 1 -1.44 26.91 -8.96
N GLN A 2 -2.09 27.17 -7.81
CA GLN A 2 -2.64 26.09 -6.93
C GLN A 2 -3.70 25.22 -7.61
N PHE A 3 -4.57 25.79 -8.43
CA PHE A 3 -5.61 25.06 -9.17
C PHE A 3 -4.99 24.09 -10.19
N LEU A 4 -3.98 24.49 -10.94
CA LEU A 4 -3.25 23.64 -11.90
C LEU A 4 -2.54 22.47 -11.19
N VAL A 5 -1.93 22.72 -10.03
CA VAL A 5 -1.27 21.67 -9.24
C VAL A 5 -2.30 20.66 -8.76
N LYS A 6 -3.45 21.13 -8.23
CA LYS A 6 -4.52 20.26 -7.76
C LYS A 6 -5.14 19.43 -8.90
N THR A 7 -5.36 20.05 -10.08
CA THR A 7 -5.88 19.34 -11.25
C THR A 7 -4.88 18.31 -11.79
N LEU A 8 -3.58 18.60 -11.77
CA LEU A 8 -2.55 17.64 -12.14
C LEU A 8 -2.45 16.49 -11.13
N GLU A 9 -2.65 16.77 -9.84
CA GLU A 9 -2.75 15.75 -8.80
C GLU A 9 -4.01 14.88 -8.97
N GLU A 10 -5.14 15.48 -9.30
CA GLU A 10 -6.39 14.75 -9.61
C GLU A 10 -6.27 13.91 -10.88
N ILE A 11 -5.65 14.42 -11.95
CA ILE A 11 -5.37 13.65 -13.18
C ILE A 11 -4.37 12.53 -12.91
N ARG A 12 -3.31 12.76 -12.13
CA ARG A 12 -2.40 11.72 -11.68
C ARG A 12 -3.12 10.67 -10.85
N ASN A 13 -3.95 11.07 -9.89
CA ASN A 13 -4.74 10.14 -9.08
C ASN A 13 -5.73 9.34 -9.91
N LEU A 14 -6.33 9.93 -10.95
CA LEU A 14 -7.18 9.23 -11.93
C LEU A 14 -6.34 8.28 -12.80
N SER A 15 -5.17 8.68 -13.24
CA SER A 15 -4.24 7.81 -13.98
C SER A 15 -3.70 6.67 -13.13
N TYR A 16 -3.45 6.89 -11.84
CA TYR A 16 -3.08 5.85 -10.88
C TYR A 16 -4.26 4.94 -10.48
N SER A 17 -5.51 5.39 -10.64
CA SER A 17 -6.70 4.55 -10.46
C SER A 17 -6.94 3.60 -11.63
N LEU A 18 -6.37 3.89 -12.80
CA LEU A 18 -6.24 2.98 -13.93
C LEU A 18 -5.01 2.09 -13.70
N ARG A 19 -5.02 0.89 -14.28
CA ARG A 19 -3.85 -0.01 -14.23
C ARG A 19 -2.64 0.71 -14.85
N PRO A 20 -1.53 0.93 -14.11
CA PRO A 20 -0.39 1.62 -14.67
C PRO A 20 0.22 0.80 -15.82
N PRO A 21 0.52 1.40 -17.00
CA PRO A 21 1.20 0.69 -18.07
C PRO A 21 2.52 0.04 -17.62
N MET A 22 3.24 0.70 -16.72
CA MET A 22 4.47 0.20 -16.12
C MET A 22 4.28 -1.15 -15.40
N LEU A 23 3.10 -1.42 -14.84
CA LEU A 23 2.81 -2.69 -14.19
C LEU A 23 2.78 -3.84 -15.20
N ASP A 24 2.27 -3.59 -16.39
CA ASP A 24 2.23 -4.58 -17.47
C ASP A 24 3.59 -4.77 -18.16
N GLU A 25 4.40 -3.70 -18.23
CA GLU A 25 5.68 -3.70 -18.94
C GLU A 25 6.84 -4.19 -18.05
N LEU A 26 6.91 -3.71 -16.82
CA LEU A 26 8.05 -3.92 -15.91
C LEU A 26 7.72 -4.82 -14.72
N GLY A 27 6.43 -5.07 -14.45
CA GLY A 27 5.96 -5.88 -13.32
C GLY A 27 5.88 -5.10 -12.00
N LEU A 28 5.57 -5.84 -10.93
CA LEU A 28 5.18 -5.30 -9.63
C LEU A 28 6.29 -4.50 -8.94
N VAL A 29 7.48 -5.10 -8.79
CA VAL A 29 8.56 -4.51 -7.98
C VAL A 29 9.07 -3.19 -8.56
N PRO A 30 9.45 -3.10 -9.84
CA PRO A 30 9.89 -1.83 -10.43
C PRO A 30 8.81 -0.74 -10.38
N THR A 31 7.53 -1.13 -10.52
CA THR A 31 6.41 -0.18 -10.45
C THR A 31 6.25 0.38 -9.03
N ILE A 32 6.37 -0.47 -8.00
CA ILE A 32 6.34 -0.03 -6.60
C ILE A 32 7.55 0.86 -6.27
N GLU A 33 8.75 0.51 -6.76
CA GLU A 33 9.96 1.30 -6.55
C GLU A 33 9.84 2.70 -7.15
N SER A 34 9.36 2.80 -8.40
CA SER A 34 9.13 4.10 -9.05
C SER A 34 8.12 4.95 -8.30
N TYR A 35 6.97 4.36 -7.93
CA TYR A 35 5.93 5.05 -7.16
C TYR A 35 6.44 5.53 -5.79
N SER A 36 7.18 4.69 -5.08
CA SER A 36 7.72 5.01 -3.76
C SER A 36 8.79 6.10 -3.81
N LYS A 37 9.58 6.15 -4.88
CA LYS A 37 10.56 7.22 -5.12
C LYS A 37 9.86 8.57 -5.29
N ASP A 38 8.82 8.62 -6.13
CA ASP A 38 8.02 9.84 -6.34
C ASP A 38 7.32 10.27 -5.05
N PHE A 39 6.73 9.32 -4.33
CA PHE A 39 6.11 9.55 -3.03
C PHE A 39 7.09 10.16 -2.03
N SER A 40 8.29 9.58 -1.88
CA SER A 40 9.30 10.09 -0.96
C SER A 40 9.79 11.49 -1.33
N ALA A 41 9.93 11.78 -2.63
CA ALA A 41 10.31 13.10 -3.12
C ALA A 41 9.26 14.17 -2.76
N MET A 42 7.97 13.83 -2.87
CA MET A 42 6.86 14.75 -2.61
C MET A 42 6.58 14.95 -1.11
N THR A 43 6.64 13.89 -0.31
CA THR A 43 6.19 13.89 1.09
C THR A 43 7.31 14.04 2.11
N LYS A 44 8.55 13.81 1.71
CA LYS A 44 9.74 13.72 2.57
C LYS A 44 9.70 12.55 3.57
N ILE A 45 8.80 11.59 3.37
CA ILE A 45 8.73 10.34 4.13
C ILE A 45 9.63 9.33 3.42
N ALA A 46 10.57 8.74 4.15
CA ALA A 46 11.48 7.74 3.58
C ALA A 46 10.74 6.42 3.36
N VAL A 47 10.82 5.88 2.15
CA VAL A 47 10.30 4.54 1.83
C VAL A 47 11.46 3.62 1.48
N ASN A 48 11.63 2.57 2.25
CA ASN A 48 12.65 1.55 2.04
C ASN A 48 12.00 0.27 1.50
N ILE A 49 12.48 -0.21 0.36
CA ILE A 49 11.94 -1.42 -0.28
C ILE A 49 12.99 -2.52 -0.22
N LYS A 50 12.56 -3.72 0.15
CA LYS A 50 13.33 -4.95 0.05
C LYS A 50 12.52 -5.98 -0.73
N SER A 51 13.16 -6.58 -1.73
CA SER A 51 12.54 -7.67 -2.49
C SER A 51 13.54 -8.78 -2.75
N ASN A 52 13.07 -10.03 -2.69
CA ASN A 52 13.81 -11.20 -3.17
C ASN A 52 13.17 -11.81 -4.41
N LEU A 53 12.15 -11.16 -4.97
CA LEU A 53 11.54 -11.60 -6.22
C LEU A 53 12.51 -11.38 -7.37
N LYS A 54 12.87 -12.48 -8.06
CA LYS A 54 13.66 -12.47 -9.27
C LYS A 54 12.72 -12.81 -10.43
N ASP A 55 12.37 -11.81 -11.25
CA ASP A 55 11.64 -11.96 -12.54
C ASP A 55 10.38 -12.86 -12.50
N GLU A 56 9.84 -13.14 -11.32
CA GLU A 56 8.66 -13.98 -11.16
C GLU A 56 7.40 -13.19 -11.53
N LYS A 57 6.65 -13.74 -12.47
CA LYS A 57 5.38 -13.15 -12.90
C LYS A 57 4.31 -13.42 -11.86
N VAL A 58 3.84 -12.37 -11.23
CA VAL A 58 2.63 -12.39 -10.39
C VAL A 58 1.39 -12.44 -11.28
N ARG A 59 0.34 -13.15 -10.86
CA ARG A 59 -0.93 -13.15 -11.61
C ARG A 59 -1.45 -11.72 -11.78
N PRO A 60 -1.88 -11.29 -12.98
CA PRO A 60 -2.19 -9.88 -13.29
C PRO A 60 -3.18 -9.22 -12.33
N ASN A 61 -4.25 -9.93 -11.93
CA ASN A 61 -5.25 -9.39 -11.01
C ASN A 61 -4.70 -9.21 -9.58
N LEU A 62 -3.84 -10.13 -9.16
CA LEU A 62 -3.17 -10.07 -7.87
C LEU A 62 -2.14 -8.94 -7.84
N GLU A 63 -1.36 -8.82 -8.89
CA GLU A 63 -0.36 -7.77 -9.08
C GLU A 63 -0.97 -6.37 -8.94
N LEU A 64 -2.09 -6.12 -9.60
CA LEU A 64 -2.82 -4.87 -9.48
C LEU A 64 -3.34 -4.64 -8.05
N SER A 65 -3.82 -5.70 -7.38
CA SER A 65 -4.31 -5.61 -6.00
C SER A 65 -3.19 -5.28 -5.01
N LEU A 66 -2.01 -5.87 -5.20
CA LEU A 66 -0.81 -5.60 -4.40
C LEU A 66 -0.32 -4.16 -4.61
N TYR A 67 -0.26 -3.71 -5.87
CA TYR A 67 0.10 -2.33 -6.18
C TYR A 67 -0.85 -1.32 -5.53
N ARG A 68 -2.17 -1.56 -5.62
CA ARG A 68 -3.17 -0.70 -4.97
C ARG A 68 -3.08 -0.72 -3.44
N MET A 69 -2.70 -1.85 -2.85
CA MET A 69 -2.42 -1.92 -1.41
C MET A 69 -1.28 -0.96 -1.01
N VAL A 70 -0.20 -0.92 -1.80
CA VAL A 70 0.91 0.02 -1.56
C VAL A 70 0.43 1.47 -1.67
N GLN A 71 -0.33 1.81 -2.70
CA GLN A 71 -0.88 3.16 -2.88
C GLN A 71 -1.74 3.60 -1.71
N GLU A 72 -2.67 2.75 -1.29
CA GLU A 72 -3.58 3.03 -0.18
C GLU A 72 -2.83 3.13 1.15
N ALA A 73 -1.87 2.22 1.40
CA ALA A 73 -1.04 2.26 2.60
C ALA A 73 -0.24 3.56 2.68
N LEU A 74 0.43 3.97 1.60
CA LEU A 74 1.20 5.23 1.57
C LEU A 74 0.29 6.45 1.69
N THR A 75 -0.91 6.42 1.11
CA THR A 75 -1.92 7.46 1.30
C THR A 75 -2.34 7.57 2.76
N ASN A 76 -2.57 6.44 3.44
CA ASN A 76 -2.93 6.39 4.86
C ASN A 76 -1.79 6.92 5.75
N VAL A 77 -0.55 6.63 5.37
CA VAL A 77 0.63 7.18 6.08
C VAL A 77 0.61 8.71 6.04
N VAL A 78 0.41 9.32 4.89
CA VAL A 78 0.34 10.79 4.76
C VAL A 78 -0.82 11.39 5.55
N LYS A 79 -2.00 10.79 5.42
CA LYS A 79 -3.22 11.34 6.04
C LYS A 79 -3.28 11.16 7.56
N HIS A 80 -2.75 10.02 8.05
CA HIS A 80 -3.11 9.57 9.40
C HIS A 80 -1.93 9.20 10.28
N SER A 81 -0.78 8.80 9.74
CA SER A 81 0.24 8.09 10.51
C SER A 81 1.21 9.02 11.24
N LYS A 82 1.59 10.18 10.66
CA LYS A 82 2.73 11.02 11.09
C LYS A 82 4.06 10.25 11.09
N ALA A 83 4.19 9.18 10.30
CA ALA A 83 5.41 8.43 10.15
C ALA A 83 6.51 9.23 9.46
N LYS A 84 7.75 8.85 9.73
CA LYS A 84 8.94 9.33 9.03
C LYS A 84 9.49 8.32 8.05
N THR A 85 9.22 7.04 8.32
CA THR A 85 9.72 5.91 7.56
C THR A 85 8.64 4.88 7.28
N VAL A 86 8.69 4.31 6.09
CA VAL A 86 7.87 3.15 5.69
C VAL A 86 8.82 2.06 5.18
N GLN A 87 8.61 0.83 5.62
CA GLN A 87 9.30 -0.36 5.13
C GLN A 87 8.33 -1.17 4.27
N ILE A 88 8.74 -1.51 3.05
CA ILE A 88 8.00 -2.39 2.15
C ILE A 88 8.87 -3.63 1.89
N ASN A 89 8.35 -4.81 2.22
CA ASN A 89 9.04 -6.06 1.92
C ASN A 89 8.17 -6.91 1.00
N ILE A 90 8.76 -7.41 -0.08
CA ILE A 90 8.11 -8.26 -1.09
C ILE A 90 8.97 -9.51 -1.22
N CYS A 91 8.45 -10.66 -0.80
CA CYS A 91 9.24 -11.89 -0.80
C CYS A 91 8.37 -13.12 -1.04
N HIS A 92 9.02 -14.22 -1.41
CA HIS A 92 8.45 -15.54 -1.36
C HIS A 92 8.82 -16.22 -0.03
N GLU A 93 7.80 -16.67 0.71
CA GLU A 93 7.92 -17.49 1.91
C GLU A 93 7.05 -18.74 1.71
N ASP A 94 7.63 -19.92 1.85
CA ASP A 94 6.91 -21.21 1.72
C ASP A 94 6.01 -21.30 0.47
N SER A 95 6.55 -20.89 -0.69
CA SER A 95 5.84 -20.87 -1.99
C SER A 95 4.67 -19.86 -2.06
N LYS A 96 4.54 -18.97 -1.10
CA LYS A 96 3.57 -17.89 -1.10
C LYS A 96 4.26 -16.54 -1.33
N LEU A 97 3.64 -15.70 -2.13
CA LEU A 97 4.04 -14.31 -2.25
C LEU A 97 3.56 -13.55 -1.01
N VAL A 98 4.49 -12.90 -0.34
CA VAL A 98 4.21 -12.07 0.85
C VAL A 98 4.59 -10.64 0.54
N LEU A 99 3.64 -9.71 0.70
CA LEU A 99 3.88 -8.29 0.72
C LEU A 99 3.58 -7.76 2.12
N SER A 100 4.54 -7.10 2.74
CA SER A 100 4.32 -6.40 4.00
C SER A 100 4.71 -4.92 3.89
N ILE A 101 3.91 -4.06 4.52
CA ILE A 101 4.11 -2.60 4.57
C ILE A 101 4.01 -2.21 6.04
N GLU A 102 5.05 -1.56 6.55
CA GLU A 102 5.13 -1.17 7.95
C GLU A 102 5.58 0.29 8.08
N ASP A 103 4.83 1.11 8.83
CA ASP A 103 5.16 2.49 9.15
C ASP A 103 5.52 2.68 10.63
N ASP A 104 6.37 3.65 10.91
CA ASP A 104 6.80 4.02 12.27
C ASP A 104 5.91 5.11 12.92
N GLY A 105 4.68 5.27 12.45
CA GLY A 105 3.81 6.36 12.88
C GLY A 105 3.08 6.12 14.21
N LYS A 106 2.02 6.93 14.42
CA LYS A 106 1.26 6.88 15.68
C LYS A 106 0.42 5.62 15.89
N GLY A 107 0.17 4.84 14.83
CA GLY A 107 -0.70 3.68 14.89
C GLY A 107 -2.11 3.99 15.38
N PHE A 108 -2.90 2.95 15.54
CA PHE A 108 -4.27 3.00 16.08
C PHE A 108 -4.60 1.70 16.83
N ASP A 109 -5.72 1.72 17.55
CA ASP A 109 -6.19 0.56 18.31
C ASP A 109 -7.08 -0.30 17.41
N THR A 110 -6.60 -1.48 17.04
CA THR A 110 -7.34 -2.41 16.16
C THR A 110 -8.54 -3.05 16.86
N GLU A 111 -8.56 -3.14 18.20
CA GLU A 111 -9.69 -3.70 18.96
C GLU A 111 -10.92 -2.78 18.92
N LYS A 112 -10.70 -1.49 18.69
CA LYS A 112 -11.76 -0.49 18.55
C LYS A 112 -12.30 -0.32 17.13
N MET A 113 -11.82 -1.11 16.18
CA MET A 113 -12.34 -1.19 14.81
C MET A 113 -13.59 -2.08 14.69
N SER A 114 -14.44 -2.16 15.75
CA SER A 114 -15.76 -2.77 15.64
C SER A 114 -16.65 -1.97 14.68
N CYS A 115 -17.58 -2.65 14.01
CA CYS A 115 -18.39 -2.22 12.86
C CYS A 115 -19.03 -0.82 12.92
N ASP A 116 -19.11 -0.16 14.09
CA ASP A 116 -19.84 1.09 14.26
C ASP A 116 -18.99 2.38 14.10
N LYS A 117 -17.67 2.27 13.90
CA LYS A 117 -16.76 3.43 13.71
C LYS A 117 -15.91 3.34 12.45
N VAL A 118 -16.52 2.90 11.37
CA VAL A 118 -15.89 2.75 10.04
C VAL A 118 -15.55 4.10 9.38
N GLU A 119 -16.01 5.25 9.96
CA GLU A 119 -16.06 6.52 9.21
C GLU A 119 -14.75 7.26 9.03
N GLU A 120 -13.69 7.01 9.81
CA GLU A 120 -12.42 7.76 9.64
C GLU A 120 -11.19 6.97 9.19
N HIS A 121 -11.13 5.64 9.42
CA HIS A 121 -9.96 4.80 9.09
C HIS A 121 -10.33 3.48 8.40
N GLY A 122 -11.63 3.20 8.23
CA GLY A 122 -12.15 1.85 7.97
C GLY A 122 -12.36 1.49 6.50
N ILE A 123 -12.77 2.43 5.64
CA ILE A 123 -13.22 2.11 4.26
C ILE A 123 -12.08 1.53 3.42
N GLY A 124 -10.90 2.12 3.49
CA GLY A 124 -9.72 1.66 2.73
C GLY A 124 -9.24 0.27 3.17
N LEU A 125 -9.13 0.04 4.50
CA LEU A 125 -8.70 -1.25 5.04
C LEU A 125 -9.75 -2.35 4.82
N LEU A 126 -11.04 -2.02 4.94
CA LEU A 126 -12.12 -2.95 4.64
C LEU A 126 -12.13 -3.35 3.16
N GLY A 127 -12.01 -2.38 2.26
CA GLY A 127 -11.94 -2.63 0.83
C GLY A 127 -10.71 -3.45 0.42
N MET A 128 -9.57 -3.28 1.09
CA MET A 128 -8.39 -4.15 0.90
C MET A 128 -8.70 -5.57 1.36
N ARG A 129 -9.30 -5.76 2.54
CA ARG A 129 -9.65 -7.08 3.08
C ARG A 129 -10.58 -7.84 2.14
N GLU A 130 -11.66 -7.21 1.67
CA GLU A 130 -12.61 -7.82 0.74
C GLU A 130 -11.96 -8.19 -0.59
N ARG A 131 -11.12 -7.32 -1.13
CA ARG A 131 -10.40 -7.55 -2.39
C ARG A 131 -9.45 -8.75 -2.30
N PHE A 132 -8.68 -8.85 -1.22
CA PHE A 132 -7.76 -9.96 -1.02
C PHE A 132 -8.49 -11.27 -0.69
N ALA A 133 -9.56 -11.23 0.12
CA ALA A 133 -10.40 -12.39 0.37
C ALA A 133 -10.99 -12.95 -0.93
N SER A 134 -11.49 -12.09 -1.81
CA SER A 134 -12.01 -12.49 -3.13
C SER A 134 -10.92 -13.08 -4.05
N ALA A 135 -9.66 -12.73 -3.84
CA ALA A 135 -8.52 -13.29 -4.56
C ALA A 135 -7.94 -14.56 -3.91
N GLY A 136 -8.51 -15.02 -2.80
CA GLY A 136 -8.03 -16.18 -2.03
C GLY A 136 -6.73 -15.90 -1.27
N ALA A 137 -6.44 -14.65 -0.97
CA ALA A 137 -5.27 -14.20 -0.23
C ALA A 137 -5.62 -13.84 1.22
N ASP A 138 -4.69 -14.09 2.14
CA ASP A 138 -4.82 -13.72 3.55
C ASP A 138 -4.29 -12.31 3.77
N PHE A 139 -5.16 -11.42 4.26
CA PHE A 139 -4.82 -10.02 4.56
C PHE A 139 -4.94 -9.74 6.05
N GLN A 140 -3.87 -9.25 6.65
CA GLN A 140 -3.77 -8.99 8.08
C GLN A 140 -3.32 -7.55 8.35
N VAL A 141 -3.86 -6.96 9.42
CA VAL A 141 -3.56 -5.61 9.90
C VAL A 141 -3.14 -5.69 11.35
N TYR A 142 -1.96 -5.17 11.63
CA TYR A 142 -1.43 -5.01 12.99
C TYR A 142 -1.18 -3.52 13.23
N SER A 143 -1.79 -2.98 14.25
CA SER A 143 -1.55 -1.61 14.68
C SER A 143 -1.75 -1.47 16.18
N LYS A 144 -0.95 -0.59 16.78
CA LYS A 144 -1.06 -0.23 18.18
C LYS A 144 -0.68 1.24 18.33
N LYS A 145 -1.38 1.99 19.19
CA LYS A 145 -1.03 3.38 19.50
C LYS A 145 0.43 3.53 19.87
N GLY A 146 1.14 4.43 19.16
CA GLY A 146 2.56 4.72 19.34
C GLY A 146 3.52 3.68 18.77
N LYS A 147 3.02 2.69 18.00
CA LYS A 147 3.84 1.60 17.43
C LYS A 147 3.73 1.49 15.91
N GLY A 148 3.05 2.44 15.26
CA GLY A 148 2.83 2.39 13.82
C GLY A 148 1.79 1.36 13.39
N THR A 149 1.78 1.09 12.08
CA THR A 149 0.86 0.12 11.46
C THR A 149 1.63 -0.81 10.55
N LYS A 150 1.27 -2.09 10.57
CA LYS A 150 1.79 -3.12 9.67
C LYS A 150 0.65 -3.81 8.95
N LEU A 151 0.72 -3.80 7.63
CA LEU A 151 -0.18 -4.53 6.74
C LEU A 151 0.58 -5.71 6.15
N ILE A 152 -0.03 -6.88 6.10
CA ILE A 152 0.55 -8.09 5.50
C ILE A 152 -0.48 -8.73 4.60
N VAL A 153 -0.07 -9.14 3.41
CA VAL A 153 -0.84 -10.03 2.55
C VAL A 153 0.00 -11.24 2.16
N LYS A 154 -0.62 -12.42 2.22
CA LYS A 154 -0.03 -13.70 1.80
C LYS A 154 -0.92 -14.35 0.74
N CYS A 155 -0.36 -14.68 -0.42
CA CYS A 155 -1.09 -15.19 -1.59
C CYS A 155 -0.29 -16.25 -2.37
#